data_0bc5d9cf0e4269736f050f64fc10e919
#
_entry.id   0bc5d9cf0e4269736f050f64fc10e919
#
_cell.length_a   1.000
_cell.length_b   1.000
_cell.length_c   1.000
_cell.angle_alpha   90.00
_cell.angle_beta   90.00
_cell.angle_gamma   90.00
#
_symmetry.space_group_name_H-M   'P 1'
#
loop_
_entity.id
_entity.type
_entity.pdbx_description
1 polymer ?
#
loop_
_entity_poly.entity_id
_entity_poly.type
_entity_poly.pdbx_seq_one_letter_code
_entity_poly.pdbx_strand_id
1 'polypeptide(L)'
;MADRAGEGGRVIVLCVGNPQRGDDAAGRGVAEALGASLGEVEIIEEEGEATRLLARLEGADAAYIVDASVSGASVGDIRRFDVSAGQLPPAGFAASTHGFGLAEALELARSLCLMPQRCVVYAIEGGTFDIGAPLSPAVAAAVGIVADRLRVEILGK
;
A
#
# COMPACT_ATOMS: atom_id res chain seq x y z
N MET A 1 28.93 -4.39 -2.42
CA MET A 1 27.84 -4.02 -1.57
C MET A 1 26.70 -3.42 -2.29
N ALA A 2 26.95 -2.82 -3.36
CA ALA A 2 25.95 -2.07 -4.04
C ALA A 2 24.80 -2.83 -4.50
N ASP A 3 24.87 -4.07 -4.77
CA ASP A 3 23.77 -4.80 -5.30
C ASP A 3 23.13 -5.73 -4.39
N ARG A 4 23.05 -5.36 -3.16
CA ARG A 4 22.30 -6.11 -2.26
C ARG A 4 20.89 -6.27 -2.63
N ALA A 5 20.33 -5.25 -3.26
CA ALA A 5 18.94 -5.36 -3.66
C ALA A 5 18.75 -6.42 -4.70
N GLY A 6 19.73 -6.60 -5.54
CA GLY A 6 19.63 -7.63 -6.55
C GLY A 6 19.89 -9.01 -6.01
N GLU A 7 20.44 -9.07 -4.78
CA GLU A 7 20.79 -10.35 -4.26
C GLU A 7 20.06 -10.67 -2.99
N GLY A 8 18.80 -10.38 -2.93
CA GLY A 8 18.02 -10.75 -1.76
C GLY A 8 17.70 -9.58 -0.86
N GLY A 9 17.61 -8.39 -1.40
CA GLY A 9 17.15 -7.27 -0.63
C GLY A 9 15.75 -7.52 -0.10
N ARG A 10 15.41 -6.87 1.00
CA ARG A 10 14.12 -7.09 1.64
C ARG A 10 13.05 -6.29 0.92
N VAL A 11 12.10 -7.01 0.33
CA VAL A 11 10.97 -6.42 -0.38
C VAL A 11 9.70 -6.75 0.38
N ILE A 12 8.88 -5.73 0.66
CA ILE A 12 7.62 -5.94 1.35
C ILE A 12 6.46 -5.40 0.53
N VAL A 13 5.29 -6.02 0.69
CA VAL A 13 4.01 -5.46 0.28
C VAL A 13 3.24 -5.15 1.56
N LEU A 14 2.95 -3.88 1.78
CA LEU A 14 2.31 -3.43 3.01
C LEU A 14 0.87 -3.09 2.70
N CYS A 15 -0.04 -3.90 3.19
CA CYS A 15 -1.46 -3.77 2.92
C CYS A 15 -2.12 -3.12 4.11
N VAL A 16 -2.62 -1.90 3.92
CA VAL A 16 -3.07 -1.03 4.99
C VAL A 16 -4.59 -0.99 5.01
N GLY A 17 -5.18 -1.09 6.18
CA GLY A 17 -6.60 -0.88 6.35
C GLY A 17 -7.21 -1.78 7.39
N ASN A 18 -8.46 -1.45 7.76
CA ASN A 18 -9.23 -2.25 8.70
C ASN A 18 -10.12 -3.20 7.89
N PRO A 19 -9.85 -4.52 7.92
CA PRO A 19 -10.60 -5.45 7.08
C PRO A 19 -12.05 -5.60 7.47
N GLN A 20 -12.49 -5.00 8.57
CA GLN A 20 -13.88 -5.10 9.00
C GLN A 20 -14.70 -3.89 8.60
N ARG A 21 -14.13 -2.95 7.85
CA ARG A 21 -14.83 -1.72 7.50
C ARG A 21 -14.96 -1.55 5.99
N GLY A 22 -15.77 -2.39 5.36
CA GLY A 22 -16.11 -2.21 3.95
C GLY A 22 -14.88 -2.12 3.05
N ASP A 23 -14.81 -1.05 2.28
CA ASP A 23 -13.73 -0.87 1.29
C ASP A 23 -12.37 -0.63 1.92
N ASP A 24 -12.31 -0.40 3.23
CA ASP A 24 -11.06 -0.34 3.94
C ASP A 24 -10.36 -1.71 3.96
N ALA A 25 -11.06 -2.75 3.58
CA ALA A 25 -10.49 -4.10 3.45
C ALA A 25 -9.81 -4.32 2.11
N ALA A 26 -9.68 -3.29 1.26
CA ALA A 26 -9.03 -3.45 -0.05
C ALA A 26 -7.61 -3.99 0.09
N GLY A 27 -6.86 -3.49 1.08
CA GLY A 27 -5.49 -3.99 1.30
C GLY A 27 -5.47 -5.47 1.59
N ARG A 28 -6.36 -5.93 2.50
CA ARG A 28 -6.45 -7.36 2.78
C ARG A 28 -6.83 -8.15 1.53
N GLY A 29 -7.73 -7.60 0.73
CA GLY A 29 -8.11 -8.25 -0.52
C GLY A 29 -6.93 -8.46 -1.43
N VAL A 30 -6.05 -7.47 -1.54
CA VAL A 30 -4.84 -7.60 -2.35
C VAL A 30 -3.92 -8.65 -1.74
N ALA A 31 -3.76 -8.65 -0.42
CA ALA A 31 -2.93 -9.66 0.24
C ALA A 31 -3.42 -11.06 -0.06
N GLU A 32 -4.73 -11.27 0.01
CA GLU A 32 -5.31 -12.58 -0.30
C GLU A 32 -5.14 -12.94 -1.76
N ALA A 33 -5.33 -11.98 -2.65
CA ALA A 33 -5.17 -12.24 -4.09
C ALA A 33 -3.74 -12.58 -4.45
N LEU A 34 -2.77 -11.97 -3.77
CA LEU A 34 -1.37 -12.28 -4.01
C LEU A 34 -1.00 -13.66 -3.48
N GLY A 35 -1.51 -14.03 -2.31
CA GLY A 35 -1.22 -15.33 -1.71
C GLY A 35 0.27 -15.59 -1.68
N ALA A 36 0.68 -16.73 -2.21
CA ALA A 36 2.09 -17.12 -2.25
C ALA A 36 2.77 -16.76 -3.57
N SER A 37 2.09 -15.99 -4.42
CA SER A 37 2.58 -15.79 -5.79
C SER A 37 3.85 -14.96 -5.89
N LEU A 38 4.20 -14.21 -4.85
CA LEU A 38 5.41 -13.38 -4.86
C LEU A 38 6.62 -14.05 -4.21
N GLY A 39 6.49 -15.31 -3.82
CA GLY A 39 7.61 -16.06 -3.27
C GLY A 39 8.08 -15.51 -1.95
N GLU A 40 9.33 -15.03 -1.91
CA GLU A 40 9.93 -14.59 -0.66
C GLU A 40 9.59 -13.17 -0.26
N VAL A 41 8.79 -12.48 -1.03
CA VAL A 41 8.35 -11.14 -0.68
C VAL A 41 7.41 -11.23 0.52
N GLU A 42 7.66 -10.42 1.54
CA GLU A 42 6.79 -10.42 2.72
C GLU A 42 5.52 -9.63 2.42
N ILE A 43 4.37 -10.21 2.70
CA ILE A 43 3.09 -9.52 2.59
C ILE A 43 2.61 -9.25 4.01
N ILE A 44 2.50 -7.96 4.36
CA ILE A 44 2.23 -7.54 5.73
C ILE A 44 0.92 -6.77 5.75
N GLU A 45 0.06 -7.07 6.72
CA GLU A 45 -1.19 -6.34 6.92
C GLU A 45 -1.05 -5.47 8.16
N GLU A 46 -1.44 -4.19 8.03
CA GLU A 46 -1.44 -3.26 9.15
C GLU A 46 -2.69 -2.40 9.08
N GLU A 47 -3.12 -1.91 10.24
CA GLU A 47 -4.36 -1.15 10.27
C GLU A 47 -4.18 0.34 10.03
N GLY A 48 -2.98 0.81 9.88
CA GLY A 48 -2.77 2.19 9.45
C GLY A 48 -2.24 3.14 10.51
N GLU A 49 -1.82 2.64 11.66
CA GLU A 49 -1.25 3.49 12.68
C GLU A 49 0.18 3.87 12.28
N ALA A 50 0.49 5.16 12.33
CA ALA A 50 1.71 5.68 11.69
C ALA A 50 2.99 5.06 12.21
N THR A 51 3.11 4.86 13.53
CA THR A 51 4.36 4.31 14.07
C THR A 51 4.56 2.85 13.68
N ARG A 52 3.47 2.10 13.55
CA ARG A 52 3.58 0.71 13.07
C ARG A 52 3.97 0.68 11.61
N LEU A 53 3.39 1.56 10.81
CA LEU A 53 3.75 1.63 9.40
C LEU A 53 5.22 2.01 9.24
N LEU A 54 5.68 2.99 10.02
CA LEU A 54 7.08 3.40 10.00
C LEU A 54 7.99 2.22 10.35
N ALA A 55 7.61 1.45 11.37
CA ALA A 55 8.42 0.31 11.77
C ALA A 55 8.53 -0.74 10.66
N ARG A 56 7.45 -0.91 9.88
CA ARG A 56 7.50 -1.85 8.74
C ARG A 56 8.39 -1.35 7.62
N LEU A 57 8.44 -0.04 7.41
CA LEU A 57 9.27 0.52 6.35
C LEU A 57 10.75 0.47 6.68
N GLU A 58 11.08 0.54 7.95
CA GLU A 58 12.47 0.56 8.39
C GLU A 58 13.15 -0.74 8.01
N GLY A 59 14.28 -0.66 7.31
CA GLY A 59 15.02 -1.83 6.91
C GLY A 59 14.54 -2.49 5.60
N ALA A 60 13.45 -2.01 5.02
CA ALA A 60 13.02 -2.53 3.73
C ALA A 60 13.78 -1.83 2.62
N ASP A 61 14.21 -2.59 1.63
CA ASP A 61 14.86 -2.01 0.45
C ASP A 61 13.81 -1.53 -0.55
N ALA A 62 12.69 -2.22 -0.63
CA ALA A 62 11.58 -1.81 -1.46
C ALA A 62 10.28 -2.08 -0.74
N ALA A 63 9.37 -1.14 -0.79
CA ALA A 63 8.04 -1.27 -0.18
C ALA A 63 6.97 -0.90 -1.20
N TYR A 64 6.01 -1.77 -1.33
CA TYR A 64 4.84 -1.55 -2.16
C TYR A 64 3.63 -1.51 -1.23
N ILE A 65 2.95 -0.37 -1.18
CA ILE A 65 1.93 -0.12 -0.18
C ILE A 65 0.57 -0.04 -0.87
N VAL A 66 -0.42 -0.68 -0.28
CA VAL A 66 -1.79 -0.64 -0.80
C VAL A 66 -2.69 -0.09 0.28
N ASP A 67 -3.48 0.93 -0.04
CA ASP A 67 -4.40 1.54 0.90
C ASP A 67 -5.67 1.99 0.18
N ALA A 68 -6.75 2.02 0.91
CA ALA A 68 -7.99 2.61 0.41
C ALA A 68 -7.94 4.11 0.61
N SER A 69 -8.57 4.85 -0.29
CA SER A 69 -8.57 6.30 -0.21
C SER A 69 -9.97 6.84 -0.43
N VAL A 70 -10.19 8.07 0.03
CA VAL A 70 -11.42 8.81 -0.19
C VAL A 70 -11.00 10.18 -0.72
N SER A 71 -10.95 10.32 -2.03
CA SER A 71 -10.41 11.54 -2.64
C SER A 71 -11.41 12.24 -3.55
N GLY A 72 -12.61 11.69 -3.69
CA GLY A 72 -13.58 12.22 -4.63
C GLY A 72 -13.48 11.61 -6.01
N ALA A 73 -12.53 10.71 -6.22
CA ALA A 73 -12.46 9.98 -7.48
C ALA A 73 -13.58 8.94 -7.53
N SER A 74 -13.73 8.28 -8.67
CA SER A 74 -14.74 7.23 -8.81
C SER A 74 -14.34 6.00 -8.01
N VAL A 75 -15.33 5.37 -7.40
CA VAL A 75 -15.09 4.17 -6.59
C VAL A 75 -14.44 3.11 -7.45
N GLY A 76 -13.35 2.54 -6.97
CA GLY A 76 -12.58 1.55 -7.70
C GLY A 76 -11.45 2.12 -8.54
N ASP A 77 -11.34 3.44 -8.61
CA ASP A 77 -10.19 4.04 -9.30
C ASP A 77 -8.90 3.67 -8.59
N ILE A 78 -7.86 3.43 -9.38
CA ILE A 78 -6.55 3.06 -8.86
C ILE A 78 -5.58 4.17 -9.20
N ARG A 79 -4.86 4.66 -8.21
CA ARG A 79 -3.80 5.65 -8.41
C ARG A 79 -2.50 5.08 -7.88
N ARG A 80 -1.43 5.32 -8.62
CA ARG A 80 -0.10 4.83 -8.26
C ARG A 80 0.80 6.02 -8.03
N PHE A 81 1.52 6.02 -6.91
CA PHE A 81 2.45 7.08 -6.57
C PHE A 81 3.81 6.48 -6.26
N ASP A 82 4.83 6.93 -6.98
CA ASP A 82 6.20 6.59 -6.63
C ASP A 82 6.69 7.65 -5.66
N VAL A 83 6.80 7.29 -4.39
CA VAL A 83 7.14 8.25 -3.34
C VAL A 83 8.60 8.14 -2.93
N SER A 84 9.39 7.31 -3.61
CA SER A 84 10.79 7.14 -3.25
C SER A 84 11.61 8.39 -3.52
N ALA A 85 11.31 9.12 -4.58
CA ALA A 85 12.14 10.22 -5.00
C ALA A 85 11.46 11.58 -4.89
N GLY A 86 10.21 11.66 -4.49
CA GLY A 86 9.49 12.91 -4.47
C GLY A 86 8.60 13.07 -3.27
N GLN A 87 8.02 14.26 -3.15
CA GLN A 87 7.05 14.49 -2.10
C GLN A 87 5.74 13.84 -2.44
N LEU A 88 4.97 13.51 -1.40
CA LEU A 88 3.63 12.98 -1.60
C LEU A 88 2.75 14.04 -2.22
N PRO A 89 1.94 13.69 -3.22
CA PRO A 89 0.96 14.63 -3.75
C PRO A 89 -0.10 14.87 -2.68
N PRO A 90 -0.27 16.09 -2.22
CA PRO A 90 -1.20 16.34 -1.10
C PRO A 90 -2.61 15.87 -1.39
N ALA A 91 -3.07 16.07 -2.62
CA ALA A 91 -4.43 15.70 -2.97
C ALA A 91 -4.64 14.19 -3.00
N GLY A 92 -3.58 13.41 -3.14
CA GLY A 92 -3.72 11.97 -3.23
C GLY A 92 -3.81 11.29 -1.88
N PHE A 93 -3.20 11.89 -0.85
CA PHE A 93 -3.05 11.22 0.42
C PHE A 93 -3.81 11.84 1.57
N ALA A 94 -4.15 13.11 1.46
CA ALA A 94 -4.81 13.79 2.56
C ALA A 94 -6.16 13.18 2.87
N ALA A 95 -6.70 12.41 1.95
CA ALA A 95 -8.02 11.81 2.11
C ALA A 95 -7.98 10.33 2.41
N SER A 96 -6.90 9.87 3.02
CA SER A 96 -6.85 8.50 3.49
C SER A 96 -7.90 8.29 4.57
N THR A 97 -8.49 7.11 4.63
CA THR A 97 -9.51 6.82 5.62
C THR A 97 -8.97 6.84 7.03
N HIS A 98 -7.67 6.77 7.21
CA HIS A 98 -7.05 6.72 8.53
C HIS A 98 -6.50 8.06 8.99
N GLY A 99 -6.69 9.12 8.20
CA GLY A 99 -6.22 10.45 8.55
C GLY A 99 -4.73 10.52 8.76
N PHE A 100 -4.28 10.24 9.95
CA PHE A 100 -2.87 10.35 10.31
C PHE A 100 -2.13 9.03 10.19
N GLY A 101 -2.33 8.27 9.19
CA GLY A 101 -1.67 6.98 9.08
C GLY A 101 -0.51 7.01 8.12
N LEU A 102 -0.83 6.70 6.87
CA LEU A 102 0.21 6.45 5.88
C LEU A 102 1.01 7.68 5.53
N ALA A 103 0.35 8.82 5.32
CA ALA A 103 1.06 10.03 4.92
C ALA A 103 2.07 10.44 5.98
N GLU A 104 1.68 10.39 7.25
CA GLU A 104 2.60 10.73 8.34
C GLU A 104 3.74 9.76 8.44
N ALA A 105 3.48 8.46 8.26
CA ALA A 105 4.53 7.46 8.30
C ALA A 105 5.56 7.74 7.21
N LEU A 106 5.10 8.07 6.01
CA LEU A 106 6.01 8.34 4.90
C LEU A 106 6.80 9.62 5.12
N GLU A 107 6.17 10.66 5.66
CA GLU A 107 6.91 11.88 5.97
C GLU A 107 7.95 11.65 7.06
N LEU A 108 7.60 10.89 8.09
CA LEU A 108 8.56 10.54 9.13
C LEU A 108 9.71 9.72 8.55
N ALA A 109 9.41 8.75 7.70
CA ALA A 109 10.45 7.94 7.09
C ALA A 109 11.42 8.80 6.31
N ARG A 110 10.88 9.76 5.57
CA ARG A 110 11.74 10.67 4.80
C ARG A 110 12.61 11.51 5.73
N SER A 111 12.01 12.08 6.77
CA SER A 111 12.73 12.94 7.70
C SER A 111 13.82 12.20 8.47
N LEU A 112 13.59 10.93 8.77
CA LEU A 112 14.51 10.12 9.55
C LEU A 112 15.47 9.31 8.68
N CYS A 113 15.44 9.52 7.37
CA CYS A 113 16.26 8.78 6.42
C CYS A 113 16.00 7.26 6.47
N LEU A 114 14.76 6.89 6.71
CA LEU A 114 14.33 5.50 6.75
C LEU A 114 13.51 5.10 5.54
N MET A 115 13.35 5.99 4.56
CA MET A 115 12.54 5.70 3.38
C MET A 115 13.21 4.59 2.57
N PRO A 116 12.48 3.54 2.19
CA PRO A 116 13.03 2.52 1.32
C PRO A 116 13.53 3.13 0.01
N GLN A 117 14.53 2.53 -0.57
CA GLN A 117 15.10 3.01 -1.82
C GLN A 117 14.04 3.05 -2.91
N ARG A 118 13.14 2.08 -2.90
CA ARG A 118 11.98 2.10 -3.78
C ARG A 118 10.73 2.02 -2.93
N CYS A 119 9.83 2.98 -3.10
CA CYS A 119 8.59 3.02 -2.33
C CYS A 119 7.46 3.47 -3.24
N VAL A 120 6.47 2.60 -3.43
CA VAL A 120 5.35 2.84 -4.33
C VAL A 120 4.06 2.63 -3.56
N VAL A 121 3.09 3.51 -3.77
CA VAL A 121 1.78 3.40 -3.14
C VAL A 121 0.73 3.20 -4.21
N TYR A 122 -0.11 2.20 -4.02
CA TYR A 122 -1.34 2.01 -4.80
C TYR A 122 -2.51 2.41 -3.92
N ALA A 123 -3.26 3.43 -4.34
CA ALA A 123 -4.44 3.89 -3.64
C ALA A 123 -5.67 3.45 -4.43
N ILE A 124 -6.58 2.77 -3.75
CA ILE A 124 -7.82 2.30 -4.35
C ILE A 124 -8.97 3.13 -3.76
N GLU A 125 -9.69 3.83 -4.62
CA GLU A 125 -10.77 4.67 -4.17
C GLU A 125 -11.93 3.83 -3.64
N GLY A 126 -12.32 4.06 -2.40
CA GLY A 126 -13.41 3.34 -1.78
C GLY A 126 -14.67 4.17 -1.70
N GLY A 127 -15.80 3.52 -1.48
CA GLY A 127 -17.08 4.18 -1.38
C GLY A 127 -17.87 3.86 -0.12
N THR A 128 -17.64 2.71 0.48
CA THR A 128 -18.40 2.24 1.66
C THR A 128 -17.42 1.79 2.73
N PHE A 129 -17.52 2.40 3.90
CA PHE A 129 -16.59 2.10 4.99
C PHE A 129 -17.33 1.66 6.26
N ASP A 130 -18.55 1.19 6.12
CA ASP A 130 -19.33 0.75 7.27
C ASP A 130 -18.81 -0.58 7.81
N ILE A 131 -18.86 -0.72 9.12
CA ILE A 131 -18.42 -1.96 9.77
C ILE A 131 -19.30 -3.10 9.27
N GLY A 132 -18.65 -4.17 8.83
CA GLY A 132 -19.33 -5.36 8.35
C GLY A 132 -19.77 -5.31 6.90
N ALA A 133 -19.61 -4.17 6.22
CA ALA A 133 -19.97 -4.09 4.81
C ALA A 133 -18.94 -4.85 3.96
N PRO A 134 -19.37 -5.49 2.87
CA PRO A 134 -18.43 -6.13 1.95
C PRO A 134 -17.73 -5.08 1.10
N LEU A 135 -16.72 -5.51 0.35
CA LEU A 135 -16.10 -4.63 -0.65
C LEU A 135 -17.15 -4.25 -1.68
N SER A 136 -17.11 -2.98 -2.10
CA SER A 136 -17.89 -2.55 -3.27
C SER A 136 -17.44 -3.36 -4.49
N PRO A 137 -18.35 -3.66 -5.43
CA PRO A 137 -17.95 -4.43 -6.61
C PRO A 137 -16.79 -3.80 -7.38
N ALA A 138 -16.78 -2.48 -7.51
CA ALA A 138 -15.70 -1.80 -8.23
C ALA A 138 -14.38 -1.92 -7.48
N VAL A 139 -14.41 -1.90 -6.14
CA VAL A 139 -13.20 -2.08 -5.35
C VAL A 139 -12.71 -3.51 -5.44
N ALA A 140 -13.62 -4.49 -5.42
CA ALA A 140 -13.23 -5.89 -5.57
C ALA A 140 -12.52 -6.12 -6.91
N ALA A 141 -13.01 -5.49 -7.98
CA ALA A 141 -12.35 -5.58 -9.28
C ALA A 141 -10.97 -4.91 -9.24
N ALA A 142 -10.87 -3.76 -8.59
CA ALA A 142 -9.60 -3.04 -8.47
C ALA A 142 -8.57 -3.86 -7.70
N VAL A 143 -9.00 -4.59 -6.68
CA VAL A 143 -8.10 -5.46 -5.90
C VAL A 143 -7.38 -6.43 -6.81
N GLY A 144 -8.10 -7.10 -7.72
CA GLY A 144 -7.47 -8.02 -8.65
C GLY A 144 -6.48 -7.35 -9.58
N ILE A 145 -6.85 -6.16 -10.05
CA ILE A 145 -5.98 -5.40 -10.94
C ILE A 145 -4.69 -4.98 -10.23
N VAL A 146 -4.79 -4.50 -9.00
CA VAL A 146 -3.62 -4.09 -8.24
C VAL A 146 -2.73 -5.29 -7.95
N ALA A 147 -3.31 -6.44 -7.60
CA ALA A 147 -2.51 -7.64 -7.37
C ALA A 147 -1.72 -8.01 -8.63
N ASP A 148 -2.36 -7.95 -9.79
CA ASP A 148 -1.68 -8.25 -11.05
C ASP A 148 -0.56 -7.25 -11.34
N ARG A 149 -0.83 -5.97 -11.11
CA ARG A 149 0.20 -4.95 -11.32
C ARG A 149 1.39 -5.14 -10.40
N LEU A 150 1.14 -5.52 -9.16
CA LEU A 150 2.21 -5.79 -8.20
C LEU A 150 3.07 -6.97 -8.65
N ARG A 151 2.43 -8.02 -9.17
CA ARG A 151 3.20 -9.15 -9.68
C ARG A 151 4.12 -8.73 -10.80
N VAL A 152 3.60 -7.95 -11.73
CA VAL A 152 4.42 -7.46 -12.84
C VAL A 152 5.55 -6.57 -12.33
N GLU A 153 5.23 -5.65 -11.45
CA GLU A 153 6.19 -4.67 -10.97
C GLU A 153 7.29 -5.32 -10.14
N ILE A 154 6.92 -6.25 -9.28
CA ILE A 154 7.89 -6.87 -8.36
C ILE A 154 8.65 -7.99 -9.04
N LEU A 155 7.98 -8.83 -9.80
CA LEU A 155 8.63 -9.96 -10.45
C LEU A 155 9.18 -9.64 -11.83
N GLY A 156 8.79 -8.52 -12.40
CA GLY A 156 9.27 -8.15 -13.72
C GLY A 156 8.62 -8.92 -14.84
N LYS A 157 7.44 -9.45 -14.61
CA LYS A 157 6.76 -10.26 -15.62
C LYS A 157 5.42 -9.64 -16.00
#